data_a96403d7df203444e1f49552a814a989
#
_entry.id   a96403d7df203444e1f49552a814a989
#
_cell.length_a   1.000
_cell.length_b   1.000
_cell.length_c   1.000
_cell.angle_alpha   90.00
_cell.angle_beta   90.00
_cell.angle_gamma   90.00
#
_symmetry.space_group_name_H-M   'P 1'
#
loop_
_entity.id
_entity.type
_entity.pdbx_description
1 polymer ?
#
loop_
_entity_poly.entity_id
_entity_poly.type
_entity_poly.pdbx_seq_one_letter_code
_entity_poly.pdbx_strand_id
1 'polypeptide(L)'
;EIQTLKGILEMQERTGIQCDEELSGVWLHSDDFKTELRLLLLKNLRMTVSRVCFVNRRRGTMTTIKDFLVQMCRSRQIPLLVIQCVETPEMAQWCLKNEFLPNPNASLEIDGVCYGDYIKKINSEDLLTKVK
;
A
#
# COMPACT_ATOMS: atom_id res chain seq x y z
N GLU A 1 -7.25 -8.26 -10.80
CA GLU A 1 -6.38 -7.89 -9.65
C GLU A 1 -7.12 -7.10 -8.57
N ILE A 2 -7.85 -6.09 -8.97
CA ILE A 2 -8.59 -5.25 -8.01
C ILE A 2 -9.71 -6.05 -7.33
N GLN A 3 -10.39 -6.90 -8.05
CA GLN A 3 -11.43 -7.74 -7.46
C GLN A 3 -10.85 -8.75 -6.46
N THR A 4 -9.66 -9.28 -6.73
CA THR A 4 -8.96 -10.15 -5.79
C THR A 4 -8.57 -9.38 -4.53
N LEU A 5 -8.04 -8.17 -4.70
CA LEU A 5 -7.68 -7.30 -3.59
C LEU A 5 -8.90 -6.97 -2.73
N LYS A 6 -10.01 -6.64 -3.36
CA LYS A 6 -11.29 -6.40 -2.69
C LYS A 6 -11.70 -7.63 -1.85
N GLY A 7 -11.61 -8.82 -2.42
CA GLY A 7 -11.93 -10.06 -1.73
C GLY A 7 -11.05 -10.32 -0.50
N ILE A 8 -9.74 -10.05 -0.63
CA ILE A 8 -8.81 -10.17 0.50
C ILE A 8 -9.23 -9.24 1.63
N LEU A 9 -9.55 -8.00 1.29
CA LEU A 9 -9.96 -6.99 2.27
C LEU A 9 -11.27 -7.38 2.95
N GLU A 10 -12.23 -7.88 2.19
CA GLU A 10 -13.52 -8.35 2.75
C GLU A 10 -13.32 -9.49 3.74
N MET A 11 -12.45 -10.44 3.42
CA MET A 11 -12.15 -11.54 4.32
C MET A 11 -11.46 -11.08 5.60
N GLN A 12 -10.46 -10.23 5.46
CA GLN A 12 -9.67 -9.78 6.60
C GLN A 12 -10.49 -8.90 7.55
N GLU A 13 -11.31 -8.04 7.00
CA GLU A 13 -12.07 -7.06 7.79
C GLU A 13 -13.50 -7.50 8.10
N ARG A 14 -13.94 -8.62 7.50
CA ARG A 14 -15.27 -9.20 7.72
C ARG A 14 -16.40 -8.19 7.47
N THR A 15 -16.28 -7.44 6.40
CA THR A 15 -17.28 -6.45 6.00
C THR A 15 -17.34 -6.37 4.49
N GLY A 16 -18.47 -5.92 3.96
CA GLY A 16 -18.59 -5.67 2.54
C GLY A 16 -17.74 -4.47 2.13
N ILE A 17 -17.09 -4.57 0.99
CA ILE A 17 -16.22 -3.53 0.46
C ILE A 17 -16.77 -3.05 -0.88
N GLN A 18 -16.90 -1.74 -1.02
CA GLN A 18 -17.25 -1.08 -2.28
C GLN A 18 -15.97 -0.70 -3.01
N CYS A 19 -16.05 -0.69 -4.32
CA CYS A 19 -14.92 -0.33 -5.18
C CYS A 19 -15.33 0.85 -6.05
N ASP A 20 -14.77 2.03 -5.76
CA ASP A 20 -14.99 3.23 -6.57
C ASP A 20 -13.79 3.44 -7.47
N GLU A 21 -14.00 3.34 -8.78
CA GLU A 21 -12.94 3.61 -9.74
C GLU A 21 -12.73 5.12 -9.87
N GLU A 22 -11.46 5.52 -9.87
CA GLU A 22 -11.06 6.90 -10.00
C GLU A 22 -10.18 7.08 -11.24
N LEU A 23 -9.96 8.32 -11.66
CA LEU A 23 -9.19 8.62 -12.86
C LEU A 23 -7.81 7.97 -12.85
N SER A 24 -7.14 7.97 -11.70
CA SER A 24 -5.78 7.47 -11.56
C SER A 24 -5.66 6.34 -10.54
N GLY A 25 -6.76 5.65 -10.23
CA GLY A 25 -6.67 4.59 -9.23
C GLY A 25 -8.01 4.04 -8.81
N VAL A 26 -8.05 3.55 -7.57
CA VAL A 26 -9.22 2.91 -7.03
C VAL A 26 -9.33 3.17 -5.53
N TRP A 27 -10.55 3.32 -5.05
CA TRP A 27 -10.84 3.49 -3.63
C TRP A 27 -11.71 2.33 -3.17
N LEU A 28 -11.13 1.45 -2.36
CA LEU A 28 -11.83 0.34 -1.73
C LEU A 28 -12.21 0.76 -0.32
N HIS A 29 -13.51 0.64 0.03
CA HIS A 29 -13.96 1.07 1.35
C HIS A 29 -15.24 0.36 1.77
N SER A 30 -15.44 0.26 3.09
CA SER A 30 -16.70 -0.17 3.67
C SER A 30 -17.72 0.96 3.60
N ASP A 31 -18.99 0.65 3.86
CA ASP A 31 -20.06 1.65 3.82
C ASP A 31 -19.84 2.78 4.82
N ASP A 32 -19.28 2.45 5.99
CA ASP A 32 -19.02 3.42 7.05
C ASP A 32 -17.63 4.05 6.98
N PHE A 33 -16.84 3.69 5.97
CA PHE A 33 -15.46 4.17 5.76
C PHE A 33 -14.50 3.86 6.91
N LYS A 34 -14.84 2.91 7.78
CA LYS A 34 -13.92 2.46 8.83
C LYS A 34 -12.82 1.56 8.28
N THR A 35 -13.08 0.90 7.16
CA THR A 35 -12.10 0.16 6.38
C THR A 35 -11.90 0.87 5.06
N GLU A 36 -10.67 1.27 4.75
CA GLU A 36 -10.35 1.98 3.51
C GLU A 36 -8.99 1.57 3.00
N LEU A 37 -8.90 1.45 1.69
CA LEU A 37 -7.64 1.32 0.98
C LEU A 37 -7.77 2.07 -0.34
N ARG A 38 -7.03 3.15 -0.49
CA ARG A 38 -7.04 3.96 -1.71
C ARG A 38 -5.70 3.86 -2.40
N LEU A 39 -5.73 3.43 -3.65
CA LEU A 39 -4.54 3.24 -4.46
C LEU A 39 -4.54 4.24 -5.60
N LEU A 40 -3.39 4.85 -5.85
CA LEU A 40 -3.17 5.70 -7.01
C LEU A 40 -2.11 5.06 -7.87
N LEU A 41 -2.33 5.07 -9.18
CA LEU A 41 -1.40 4.50 -10.15
C LEU A 41 -0.93 5.61 -11.06
N LEU A 42 0.37 5.89 -11.03
CA LEU A 42 0.99 6.85 -11.94
C LEU A 42 1.66 6.07 -13.06
N LYS A 43 0.86 5.71 -14.06
CA LYS A 43 1.29 4.90 -15.21
C LYS A 43 2.07 3.67 -14.74
N ASN A 44 3.24 3.41 -15.31
CA ASN A 44 4.12 2.30 -14.91
C ASN A 44 5.28 2.79 -14.04
N LEU A 45 5.13 3.94 -13.37
CA LEU A 45 6.19 4.57 -12.59
C LEU A 45 6.08 4.26 -11.11
N ARG A 46 4.89 4.34 -10.55
CA ARG A 46 4.70 4.03 -9.13
C ARG A 46 3.24 3.71 -8.80
N MET A 47 3.07 2.94 -7.74
CA MET A 47 1.78 2.69 -7.11
C MET A 47 1.85 3.32 -5.72
N THR A 48 0.84 4.12 -5.36
CA THR A 48 0.79 4.83 -4.09
C THR A 48 -0.41 4.37 -3.28
N VAL A 49 -0.17 3.95 -2.04
CA VAL A 49 -1.23 3.77 -1.04
C VAL A 49 -1.45 5.15 -0.44
N SER A 50 -2.49 5.84 -0.90
CA SER A 50 -2.76 7.22 -0.48
C SER A 50 -3.62 7.28 0.78
N ARG A 51 -4.34 6.21 1.10
CA ARG A 51 -5.16 6.15 2.29
C ARG A 51 -5.34 4.70 2.70
N VAL A 52 -5.13 4.41 3.97
CA VAL A 52 -5.33 3.07 4.52
C VAL A 52 -5.85 3.18 5.95
N CYS A 53 -6.89 2.41 6.24
CA CYS A 53 -7.46 2.32 7.57
C CYS A 53 -8.13 0.96 7.73
N PHE A 54 -7.84 0.26 8.82
CA PHE A 54 -8.44 -1.04 9.10
C PHE A 54 -9.02 -1.06 10.50
N VAL A 55 -10.19 -1.70 10.63
CA VAL A 55 -10.84 -1.90 11.92
C VAL A 55 -10.15 -3.02 12.70
N ASN A 56 -9.86 -4.12 12.01
CA ASN A 56 -9.24 -5.28 12.63
C ASN A 56 -7.72 -5.14 12.62
N ARG A 57 -7.20 -4.42 13.61
CA ARG A 57 -5.76 -4.18 13.73
C ARG A 57 -5.04 -5.43 14.26
N ARG A 58 -3.73 -5.52 14.00
CA ARG A 58 -2.84 -6.58 14.51
C ARG A 58 -3.17 -7.99 13.99
N ARG A 59 -3.90 -8.08 12.86
CA ARG A 59 -4.22 -9.37 12.23
C ARG A 59 -3.37 -9.64 10.99
N GLY A 60 -2.35 -8.81 10.76
CA GLY A 60 -1.51 -8.94 9.60
C GLY A 60 -2.17 -8.50 8.30
N THR A 61 -3.29 -7.79 8.38
CA THR A 61 -4.01 -7.32 7.18
C THR A 61 -3.12 -6.47 6.30
N MET A 62 -2.42 -5.49 6.89
CA MET A 62 -1.55 -4.61 6.12
C MET A 62 -0.42 -5.39 5.44
N THR A 63 0.15 -6.39 6.11
CA THR A 63 1.19 -7.22 5.54
C THR A 63 0.66 -8.05 4.37
N THR A 64 -0.53 -8.63 4.52
CA THR A 64 -1.19 -9.39 3.44
C THR A 64 -1.47 -8.49 2.24
N ILE A 65 -2.01 -7.30 2.47
CA ILE A 65 -2.28 -6.33 1.41
C ILE A 65 -0.97 -5.91 0.73
N LYS A 66 0.06 -5.59 1.52
CA LYS A 66 1.38 -5.21 0.99
C LYS A 66 1.94 -6.29 0.09
N ASP A 67 1.89 -7.55 0.51
CA ASP A 67 2.40 -8.66 -0.30
C ASP A 67 1.68 -8.74 -1.64
N PHE A 68 0.36 -8.55 -1.64
CA PHE A 68 -0.42 -8.53 -2.86
C PHE A 68 -0.04 -7.35 -3.76
N LEU A 69 0.14 -6.15 -3.17
CA LEU A 69 0.52 -4.96 -3.93
C LEU A 69 1.92 -5.10 -4.54
N VAL A 70 2.85 -5.72 -3.82
CA VAL A 70 4.19 -6.01 -4.35
C VAL A 70 4.08 -6.93 -5.57
N GLN A 71 3.24 -7.96 -5.51
CA GLN A 71 3.02 -8.85 -6.65
C GLN A 71 2.38 -8.11 -7.83
N MET A 72 1.44 -7.21 -7.57
CA MET A 72 0.86 -6.36 -8.61
C MET A 72 1.94 -5.50 -9.29
N CYS A 73 2.80 -4.89 -8.48
CA CYS A 73 3.89 -4.07 -9.01
C CYS A 73 4.82 -4.91 -9.90
N ARG A 74 5.16 -6.11 -9.45
CA ARG A 74 6.00 -7.02 -10.26
C ARG A 74 5.32 -7.38 -11.57
N SER A 75 4.04 -7.74 -11.51
CA SER A 75 3.26 -8.10 -12.70
C SER A 75 3.17 -6.97 -13.72
N ARG A 76 3.02 -5.76 -13.24
CA ARG A 76 2.83 -4.57 -14.08
C ARG A 76 4.14 -3.85 -14.38
N GLN A 77 5.26 -4.36 -13.86
CA GLN A 77 6.58 -3.74 -14.00
C GLN A 77 6.61 -2.30 -13.44
N ILE A 78 5.99 -2.13 -12.28
CA ILE A 78 5.99 -0.85 -11.56
C ILE A 78 7.15 -0.87 -10.57
N PRO A 79 8.12 0.04 -10.70
CA PRO A 79 9.35 -0.03 -9.90
C PRO A 79 9.24 0.52 -8.48
N LEU A 80 8.18 1.26 -8.15
CA LEU A 80 8.04 1.90 -6.83
C LEU A 80 6.68 1.64 -6.23
N LEU A 81 6.67 1.27 -4.95
CA LEU A 81 5.47 1.20 -4.12
C LEU A 81 5.63 2.21 -2.99
N VAL A 82 4.68 3.12 -2.85
CA VAL A 82 4.74 4.22 -1.88
C VAL A 82 3.61 4.10 -0.87
N ILE A 83 3.93 4.26 0.42
CA ILE A 83 2.93 4.45 1.47
C ILE A 83 2.96 5.94 1.80
N GLN A 84 1.88 6.65 1.53
CA GLN A 84 1.81 8.09 1.67
C GLN A 84 1.34 8.50 3.06
N CYS A 85 1.92 9.57 3.59
CA CYS A 85 1.47 10.22 4.83
C CYS A 85 1.42 9.30 6.04
N VAL A 86 2.52 8.63 6.33
CA VAL A 86 2.65 7.86 7.57
C VAL A 86 2.65 8.82 8.75
N GLU A 87 1.69 8.66 9.68
CA GLU A 87 1.44 9.60 10.76
C GLU A 87 1.62 9.02 12.16
N THR A 88 1.85 7.71 12.28
CA THR A 88 2.00 7.06 13.58
C THR A 88 3.33 6.34 13.68
N PRO A 89 3.91 6.25 14.91
CA PRO A 89 5.14 5.47 15.11
C PRO A 89 4.97 4.00 14.74
N GLU A 90 3.80 3.43 15.01
CA GLU A 90 3.51 2.02 14.70
C GLU A 90 3.57 1.76 13.21
N MET A 91 2.98 2.64 12.41
CA MET A 91 3.01 2.50 10.95
C MET A 91 4.41 2.73 10.40
N ALA A 92 5.14 3.70 10.97
CA ALA A 92 6.53 3.94 10.58
C ALA A 92 7.39 2.70 10.85
N GLN A 93 7.22 2.09 12.01
CA GLN A 93 7.94 0.88 12.37
C GLN A 93 7.58 -0.29 11.45
N TRP A 94 6.29 -0.44 11.13
CA TRP A 94 5.84 -1.45 10.18
C TRP A 94 6.48 -1.24 8.81
N CYS A 95 6.56 0.00 8.34
CA CYS A 95 7.20 0.32 7.07
C CYS A 95 8.66 -0.12 7.05
N LEU A 96 9.42 0.23 8.10
CA LEU A 96 10.84 -0.16 8.18
C LEU A 96 11.00 -1.68 8.22
N LYS A 97 10.15 -2.38 8.97
CA LYS A 97 10.17 -3.83 9.04
C LYS A 97 9.89 -4.49 7.69
N ASN A 98 9.10 -3.84 6.85
CA ASN A 98 8.70 -4.37 5.54
C ASN A 98 9.54 -3.78 4.41
N GLU A 99 10.71 -3.24 4.75
CA GLU A 99 11.71 -2.77 3.80
C GLU A 99 11.28 -1.55 3.00
N PHE A 100 10.42 -0.72 3.59
CA PHE A 100 10.15 0.63 3.09
C PHE A 100 11.13 1.58 3.77
N LEU A 101 11.59 2.58 3.04
CA LEU A 101 12.47 3.62 3.57
C LEU A 101 11.81 4.99 3.41
N PRO A 102 12.05 5.91 4.38
CA PRO A 102 11.50 7.26 4.25
C PRO A 102 11.98 7.94 2.97
N ASN A 103 11.07 8.66 2.31
CA ASN A 103 11.45 9.50 1.18
C ASN A 103 12.08 10.79 1.74
N PRO A 104 13.37 11.07 1.48
CA PRO A 104 14.04 12.24 2.07
C PRO A 104 13.38 13.56 1.70
N ASN A 105 12.71 13.61 0.55
CA ASN A 105 12.06 14.84 0.06
C ASN A 105 10.61 15.00 0.53
N ALA A 106 10.08 14.00 1.22
CA ALA A 106 8.67 13.99 1.64
C ALA A 106 8.50 13.35 3.02
N SER A 107 9.47 13.58 3.91
CA SER A 107 9.41 13.05 5.26
C SER A 107 10.04 14.04 6.25
N LEU A 108 9.68 13.87 7.54
CA LEU A 108 10.16 14.70 8.63
C LEU A 108 10.44 13.81 9.83
N GLU A 109 11.63 13.94 10.42
CA GLU A 109 11.98 13.19 11.61
C GLU A 109 11.61 13.99 12.87
N ILE A 110 10.88 13.34 13.77
CA ILE A 110 10.49 13.91 15.08
C ILE A 110 10.74 12.83 16.13
N ASP A 111 11.60 13.14 17.11
CA ASP A 111 11.93 12.22 18.22
C ASP A 111 12.37 10.83 17.73
N GLY A 112 13.20 10.80 16.67
CA GLY A 112 13.74 9.55 16.15
C GLY A 112 12.80 8.77 15.23
N VAL A 113 11.61 9.30 14.95
CA VAL A 113 10.62 8.66 14.06
C VAL A 113 10.45 9.51 12.81
N CYS A 114 10.53 8.86 11.65
CA CYS A 114 10.27 9.54 10.38
C CYS A 114 8.79 9.42 10.01
N TYR A 115 8.16 10.56 9.79
CA TYR A 115 6.77 10.66 9.34
C TYR A 115 6.73 11.15 7.89
N GLY A 116 5.65 10.83 7.18
CA GLY A 116 5.50 11.24 5.78
C GLY A 116 5.48 10.04 4.86
N ASP A 117 6.10 10.17 3.69
CA ASP A 117 6.04 9.13 2.67
C ASP A 117 7.17 8.13 2.81
N TYR A 118 6.83 6.85 2.68
CA TYR A 118 7.79 5.75 2.66
C TYR A 118 7.78 5.08 1.30
N ILE A 119 8.94 4.66 0.83
CA ILE A 119 9.13 4.09 -0.51
C ILE A 119 9.73 2.70 -0.41
N LYS A 120 9.17 1.77 -1.19
CA LYS A 120 9.76 0.46 -1.42
C LYS A 120 10.11 0.34 -2.89
N LYS A 121 11.38 0.09 -3.18
CA LYS A 121 11.81 -0.20 -4.54
C LYS A 121 11.52 -1.66 -4.87
N ILE A 122 10.82 -1.88 -5.97
CA ILE A 122 10.59 -3.23 -6.46
C ILE A 122 11.84 -3.63 -7.22
N ASN A 123 12.43 -4.76 -6.80
CA ASN A 123 13.72 -5.20 -7.33
C ASN A 123 13.65 -5.39 -8.84
N SER A 124 14.58 -4.76 -9.56
CA SER A 124 14.64 -4.87 -11.02
C SER A 124 14.92 -6.30 -11.49
N GLU A 125 15.59 -7.10 -10.68
CA GLU A 125 15.81 -8.52 -10.99
C GLU A 125 14.50 -9.29 -11.01
N ASP A 126 13.59 -8.98 -10.07
CA ASP A 126 12.25 -9.57 -10.04
C ASP A 126 11.47 -9.21 -11.29
N LEU A 127 11.61 -7.99 -11.78
CA LEU A 127 10.96 -7.54 -12.99
C LEU A 127 11.52 -8.26 -14.24
N LEU A 128 12.84 -8.41 -14.29
CA LEU A 128 13.51 -9.09 -15.39
C LEU A 128 13.18 -10.58 -15.44
N THR A 129 13.04 -11.21 -14.29
CA THR A 129 12.72 -12.64 -14.21
C THR A 129 11.38 -12.95 -14.87
N LYS A 130 10.45 -12.01 -14.85
CA LYS A 130 9.15 -12.18 -15.50
C LYS A 130 9.19 -12.07 -17.01
N VAL A 131 10.16 -11.39 -17.54
CA VAL A 131 10.34 -11.22 -18.98
C VAL A 131 10.97 -12.46 -19.61
N LYS A 132 11.64 -13.24 -18.81
CA LYS A 132 12.23 -14.49 -19.24
C LYS A 132 11.24 -15.63 -19.16
#